data_dc38907a0c9b1e9f1a7f1df0e9b6697c
#
_entry.id   dc38907a0c9b1e9f1a7f1df0e9b6697c
#
_cell.length_a   1.000
_cell.length_b   1.000
_cell.length_c   1.000
_cell.angle_alpha   90.00
_cell.angle_beta   90.00
_cell.angle_gamma   90.00
#
_symmetry.space_group_name_H-M   'P 1'
#
loop_
_entity.id
_entity.type
_entity.pdbx_description
1 polymer ?
#
loop_
_entity_poly.entity_id
_entity_poly.type
_entity_poly.pdbx_seq_one_letter_code
_entity_poly.pdbx_strand_id
1 'polypeptide(L)'
;MAKLVIFLLPIILFFPILSTCQNIYTKSRATFYGSPECSGTPSGACGYGDFGRNINGGDVGAVSRLYRNGSGCGACYQVRCRCPQLCNDYGVRIVVTDHGEGDNTDFILSARGFVKLANPNMATQLMAYGTIDVEYRRIPCQYPGNNLNIKVTENSRYPDYLALVILYQAGKKDIMGVELWQEDCKQWRGMRRAYGAVWDIVNPPKGPMNMRLQVASDDGAQDWLQLTAVVPSDWQAGVSYDSTVQLT
;
A
#
# COMPACT_ATOMS: atom_id res chain seq x y z
N MET A 1 -65.59 41.28 -20.11
CA MET A 1 -64.68 41.26 -18.93
C MET A 1 -63.84 39.97 -18.97
N ALA A 2 -62.61 40.06 -19.50
CA ALA A 2 -61.70 38.95 -19.62
C ALA A 2 -60.81 38.86 -18.35
N LYS A 3 -60.87 37.74 -17.60
CA LYS A 3 -60.01 37.51 -16.45
C LYS A 3 -58.64 36.96 -16.91
N LEU A 4 -57.59 37.76 -16.70
CA LEU A 4 -56.20 37.38 -16.95
C LEU A 4 -55.76 36.46 -15.78
N VAL A 5 -55.49 35.20 -16.09
CA VAL A 5 -54.92 34.21 -15.13
C VAL A 5 -53.42 34.23 -15.33
N ILE A 6 -52.67 34.78 -14.35
CA ILE A 6 -51.22 34.81 -14.34
C ILE A 6 -50.76 33.49 -13.66
N PHE A 7 -50.14 32.58 -14.45
CA PHE A 7 -49.45 31.41 -13.95
C PHE A 7 -48.04 31.82 -13.46
N LEU A 8 -47.84 31.84 -12.15
CA LEU A 8 -46.53 31.97 -11.56
C LEU A 8 -45.81 30.58 -11.59
N LEU A 9 -44.85 30.42 -12.50
CA LEU A 9 -43.95 29.28 -12.50
C LEU A 9 -42.93 29.42 -11.35
N PRO A 10 -42.78 28.43 -10.46
CA PRO A 10 -41.74 28.48 -9.44
C PRO A 10 -40.36 28.27 -10.09
N ILE A 11 -39.48 29.23 -9.98
CA ILE A 11 -38.06 29.12 -10.36
C ILE A 11 -37.38 28.25 -9.30
N ILE A 12 -37.13 26.97 -9.62
CA ILE A 12 -36.32 26.07 -8.80
C ILE A 12 -34.86 26.47 -9.02
N LEU A 13 -34.28 27.19 -8.08
CA LEU A 13 -32.85 27.47 -8.02
C LEU A 13 -32.09 26.20 -7.62
N PHE A 14 -31.50 25.52 -8.62
CA PHE A 14 -30.51 24.46 -8.39
C PHE A 14 -29.23 25.13 -7.90
N PHE A 15 -28.99 25.07 -6.58
CA PHE A 15 -27.66 25.32 -6.04
C PHE A 15 -26.80 24.07 -6.31
N PRO A 16 -25.68 24.16 -7.06
CA PRO A 16 -24.73 23.05 -7.13
C PRO A 16 -24.16 22.85 -5.72
N ILE A 17 -24.43 21.69 -5.13
CA ILE A 17 -23.75 21.26 -3.93
C ILE A 17 -22.29 21.02 -4.35
N LEU A 18 -21.42 22.00 -4.10
CA LEU A 18 -19.98 21.83 -4.17
C LEU A 18 -19.59 20.82 -3.07
N SER A 19 -19.55 19.55 -3.46
CA SER A 19 -18.96 18.51 -2.63
C SER A 19 -17.47 18.82 -2.51
N THR A 20 -17.10 19.59 -1.48
CA THR A 20 -15.70 19.73 -1.08
C THR A 20 -15.28 18.36 -0.57
N CYS A 21 -14.51 17.64 -1.38
CA CYS A 21 -13.81 16.46 -0.94
C CYS A 21 -12.78 16.92 0.13
N GLN A 22 -13.23 17.02 1.37
CA GLN A 22 -12.35 17.35 2.48
C GLN A 22 -11.37 16.19 2.61
N ASN A 23 -10.12 16.48 2.35
CA ASN A 23 -9.00 15.57 2.64
C ASN A 23 -8.91 15.39 4.16
N ILE A 24 -9.68 14.44 4.69
CA ILE A 24 -9.74 14.15 6.12
C ILE A 24 -8.43 13.51 6.54
N TYR A 25 -7.70 14.20 7.42
CA TYR A 25 -6.54 13.64 8.09
C TYR A 25 -6.94 13.02 9.42
N THR A 26 -6.35 11.85 9.71
CA THR A 26 -6.50 11.17 11.01
C THR A 26 -5.32 11.55 11.90
N LYS A 27 -5.60 11.88 13.16
CA LYS A 27 -4.56 12.20 14.15
C LYS A 27 -3.91 10.92 14.67
N SER A 28 -2.60 10.97 14.86
CA SER A 28 -1.80 9.88 15.41
C SER A 28 -0.47 10.40 15.94
N ARG A 29 0.43 9.49 16.26
CA ARG A 29 1.83 9.75 16.63
C ARG A 29 2.76 8.97 15.70
N ALA A 30 3.95 9.52 15.51
CA ALA A 30 5.02 8.87 14.77
C ALA A 30 6.32 8.93 15.55
N THR A 31 7.09 7.88 15.45
CA THR A 31 8.50 7.80 15.85
C THR A 31 9.33 7.29 14.69
N PHE A 32 10.58 7.00 14.90
CA PHE A 32 11.46 6.44 13.88
C PHE A 32 12.34 5.32 14.44
N TYR A 33 12.77 4.46 13.55
CA TYR A 33 13.79 3.45 13.85
C TYR A 33 15.12 3.81 13.17
N GLY A 34 16.21 3.48 13.86
CA GLY A 34 17.55 3.62 13.30
C GLY A 34 17.90 2.42 12.42
N SER A 35 18.46 2.70 11.27
CA SER A 35 19.18 1.70 10.47
C SER A 35 20.49 2.31 9.99
N PRO A 36 21.53 1.51 9.69
CA PRO A 36 22.82 2.05 9.24
C PRO A 36 22.70 2.96 8.02
N GLU A 37 21.69 2.71 7.17
CA GLU A 37 21.48 3.44 5.90
C GLU A 37 20.32 4.45 5.99
N CYS A 38 19.75 4.66 7.18
CA CYS A 38 18.57 5.51 7.42
C CYS A 38 17.33 5.11 6.61
N SER A 39 17.34 3.93 5.97
CA SER A 39 16.27 3.36 5.14
C SER A 39 15.43 2.35 5.93
N GLY A 40 14.59 1.57 5.26
CA GLY A 40 13.87 0.44 5.86
C GLY A 40 14.77 -0.73 6.26
N THR A 41 14.15 -1.83 6.69
CA THR A 41 14.81 -3.09 6.96
C THR A 41 14.44 -4.14 5.92
N PRO A 42 15.37 -5.01 5.48
CA PRO A 42 15.03 -6.12 4.59
C PRO A 42 14.24 -7.23 5.30
N SER A 43 14.24 -7.25 6.64
CA SER A 43 13.51 -8.22 7.47
C SER A 43 12.13 -7.72 7.93
N GLY A 44 11.60 -6.67 7.31
CA GLY A 44 10.28 -6.14 7.66
C GLY A 44 9.15 -7.18 7.52
N ALA A 45 8.17 -7.11 8.41
CA ALA A 45 7.08 -8.07 8.55
C ALA A 45 6.20 -8.20 7.29
N CYS A 46 6.28 -7.28 6.33
CA CYS A 46 5.60 -7.42 5.04
C CYS A 46 6.26 -8.45 4.11
N GLY A 47 7.52 -8.84 4.38
CA GLY A 47 8.20 -9.87 3.59
C GLY A 47 8.73 -9.40 2.24
N TYR A 48 8.92 -8.10 2.07
CA TYR A 48 9.41 -7.51 0.81
C TYR A 48 10.93 -7.64 0.59
N GLY A 49 11.69 -8.03 1.63
CA GLY A 49 13.14 -8.12 1.54
C GLY A 49 13.80 -6.76 1.22
N ASP A 50 14.85 -6.80 0.39
CA ASP A 50 15.56 -5.57 -0.03
C ASP A 50 14.68 -4.56 -0.78
N PHE A 51 13.64 -5.03 -1.46
CA PHE A 51 12.64 -4.13 -2.05
C PHE A 51 11.98 -3.26 -0.98
N GLY A 52 11.54 -3.86 0.14
CA GLY A 52 10.90 -3.13 1.25
C GLY A 52 11.83 -2.11 1.91
N ARG A 53 13.14 -2.37 1.93
CA ARG A 53 14.13 -1.43 2.43
C ARG A 53 14.27 -0.18 1.57
N ASN A 54 14.20 -0.34 0.23
CA ASN A 54 14.61 0.68 -0.72
C ASN A 54 13.46 1.35 -1.47
N ILE A 55 12.27 0.75 -1.46
CA ILE A 55 11.12 1.30 -2.18
C ILE A 55 10.85 2.76 -1.77
N ASN A 56 10.36 3.56 -2.69
CA ASN A 56 10.08 4.98 -2.48
C ASN A 56 11.31 5.77 -1.98
N GLY A 57 12.52 5.37 -2.40
CA GLY A 57 13.78 5.98 -1.96
C GLY A 57 14.11 5.75 -0.48
N GLY A 58 13.51 4.71 0.15
CA GLY A 58 13.67 4.38 1.55
C GLY A 58 12.76 5.18 2.50
N ASP A 59 11.83 5.97 1.98
CA ASP A 59 10.77 6.61 2.78
C ASP A 59 9.68 5.56 3.06
N VAL A 60 9.93 4.74 4.06
CA VAL A 60 9.10 3.60 4.44
C VAL A 60 8.84 3.61 5.93
N GLY A 61 7.94 2.75 6.38
CA GLY A 61 7.66 2.65 7.81
C GLY A 61 6.96 1.36 8.19
N ALA A 62 7.11 1.03 9.48
CA ALA A 62 6.28 0.08 10.17
C ALA A 62 5.00 0.78 10.64
N VAL A 63 3.91 0.03 10.69
CA VAL A 63 2.63 0.51 11.18
C VAL A 63 2.03 -0.49 12.17
N SER A 64 1.23 0.00 13.13
CA SER A 64 0.52 -0.85 14.07
C SER A 64 -0.84 -1.27 13.51
N ARG A 65 -1.91 -0.60 13.85
CA ARG A 65 -3.28 -0.93 13.42
C ARG A 65 -3.46 -0.97 11.90
N LEU A 66 -2.73 -0.16 11.16
CA LEU A 66 -2.80 -0.08 9.71
C LEU A 66 -2.16 -1.29 9.01
N TYR A 67 -1.44 -2.15 9.73
CA TYR A 67 -0.90 -3.40 9.21
C TYR A 67 -2.00 -4.42 8.83
N ARG A 68 -3.08 -4.48 9.59
CA ARG A 68 -4.29 -5.28 9.29
C ARG A 68 -3.98 -6.72 8.87
N ASN A 69 -3.18 -7.43 9.69
CA ASN A 69 -2.74 -8.80 9.41
C ASN A 69 -2.08 -8.97 8.03
N GLY A 70 -1.32 -7.95 7.59
CA GLY A 70 -0.58 -7.96 6.32
C GLY A 70 -1.33 -7.37 5.14
N SER A 71 -2.65 -7.15 5.20
CA SER A 71 -3.36 -6.50 4.08
C SER A 71 -2.98 -5.02 3.91
N GLY A 72 -2.44 -4.40 4.95
CA GLY A 72 -1.90 -3.05 4.90
C GLY A 72 -0.50 -2.92 4.29
N CYS A 73 0.18 -4.03 4.02
CA CYS A 73 1.49 -4.02 3.39
C CYS A 73 1.44 -3.41 1.99
N GLY A 74 2.40 -2.56 1.66
CA GLY A 74 2.46 -1.85 0.38
C GLY A 74 1.56 -0.62 0.29
N ALA A 75 0.72 -0.36 1.29
CA ALA A 75 -0.13 0.84 1.33
C ALA A 75 0.71 2.12 1.47
N CYS A 76 0.27 3.21 0.81
CA CYS A 76 0.92 4.50 0.87
C CYS A 76 0.14 5.49 1.74
N TYR A 77 0.87 6.22 2.56
CA TYR A 77 0.32 7.26 3.41
C TYR A 77 1.10 8.57 3.26
N GLN A 78 0.38 9.69 3.28
CA GLN A 78 0.97 10.98 3.56
C GLN A 78 0.89 11.21 5.07
N VAL A 79 2.04 11.44 5.70
CA VAL A 79 2.18 11.73 7.13
C VAL A 79 2.68 13.16 7.27
N ARG A 80 2.03 13.97 8.10
CA ARG A 80 2.42 15.36 8.39
C ARG A 80 2.59 15.52 9.88
N CYS A 81 3.64 16.19 10.29
CA CYS A 81 3.84 16.57 11.68
C CYS A 81 2.94 17.76 12.04
N ARG A 82 2.52 17.84 13.31
CA ARG A 82 1.59 18.86 13.80
C ARG A 82 2.27 20.00 14.59
N CYS A 83 3.58 20.14 14.46
CA CYS A 83 4.34 21.22 15.10
C CYS A 83 4.88 22.19 14.02
N PRO A 84 4.19 23.32 13.73
CA PRO A 84 4.54 24.22 12.62
C PRO A 84 5.93 24.84 12.75
N GLN A 85 6.46 24.99 13.97
CA GLN A 85 7.80 25.54 14.19
C GLN A 85 8.91 24.60 13.72
N LEU A 86 8.66 23.30 13.73
CA LEU A 86 9.65 22.27 13.39
C LEU A 86 9.37 21.59 12.06
N CYS A 87 8.12 21.58 11.61
CA CYS A 87 7.64 20.71 10.54
C CYS A 87 7.11 21.47 9.34
N ASN A 88 7.33 20.91 8.17
CA ASN A 88 6.78 21.44 6.93
C ASN A 88 5.34 20.96 6.71
N ASP A 89 4.57 21.72 5.94
CA ASP A 89 3.16 21.42 5.65
C ASP A 89 2.94 20.25 4.68
N TYR A 90 3.95 19.86 3.91
CA TYR A 90 3.83 18.79 2.92
C TYR A 90 3.91 17.41 3.58
N GLY A 91 4.71 17.30 4.65
CA GLY A 91 5.01 16.04 5.29
C GLY A 91 5.85 15.11 4.41
N VAL A 92 5.67 13.81 4.62
CA VAL A 92 6.36 12.75 3.86
C VAL A 92 5.34 11.74 3.32
N ARG A 93 5.63 11.18 2.15
CA ARG A 93 4.90 10.03 1.60
C ARG A 93 5.67 8.78 1.95
N ILE A 94 5.04 7.84 2.65
CA ILE A 94 5.67 6.60 3.07
C ILE A 94 4.94 5.39 2.48
N VAL A 95 5.68 4.29 2.32
CA VAL A 95 5.14 2.97 2.00
C VAL A 95 5.23 2.09 3.24
N VAL A 96 4.16 1.35 3.52
CA VAL A 96 4.14 0.38 4.62
C VAL A 96 4.91 -0.87 4.22
N THR A 97 6.00 -1.15 4.91
CA THR A 97 6.88 -2.31 4.65
C THR A 97 7.09 -3.20 5.87
N ASP A 98 6.57 -2.77 7.03
CA ASP A 98 6.79 -3.47 8.28
C ASP A 98 5.60 -3.33 9.24
N HIS A 99 5.63 -4.13 10.30
CA HIS A 99 4.73 -4.06 11.45
C HIS A 99 5.52 -3.65 12.68
N GLY A 100 4.98 -2.70 13.43
CA GLY A 100 5.59 -2.29 14.69
C GLY A 100 4.56 -1.63 15.59
N GLU A 101 4.71 -1.83 16.89
CA GLU A 101 3.82 -1.30 17.90
C GLU A 101 4.55 -0.27 18.78
N GLY A 102 3.83 0.74 19.20
CA GLY A 102 4.26 1.74 20.16
C GLY A 102 3.05 2.39 20.81
N ASP A 103 3.22 2.97 21.99
CA ASP A 103 2.14 3.62 22.73
C ASP A 103 1.48 4.74 21.93
N ASN A 104 0.22 4.48 21.47
CA ASN A 104 -0.55 5.39 20.63
C ASN A 104 0.22 5.86 19.38
N THR A 105 1.12 5.05 18.86
CA THR A 105 1.97 5.35 17.73
C THR A 105 1.58 4.45 16.57
N ASP A 106 0.94 5.01 15.53
CA ASP A 106 0.59 4.23 14.33
C ASP A 106 1.76 4.09 13.36
N PHE A 107 2.81 4.94 13.48
CA PHE A 107 3.92 4.96 12.54
C PHE A 107 5.28 4.91 13.23
N ILE A 108 6.12 3.98 12.79
CA ILE A 108 7.55 3.96 13.08
C ILE A 108 8.25 4.12 11.74
N LEU A 109 8.67 5.34 11.43
CA LEU A 109 9.22 5.71 10.13
C LEU A 109 10.70 5.34 10.03
N SER A 110 11.18 5.14 8.80
CA SER A 110 12.61 5.18 8.57
C SER A 110 13.17 6.54 8.99
N ALA A 111 14.40 6.60 9.50
CA ALA A 111 15.00 7.87 9.91
C ALA A 111 15.00 8.89 8.76
N ARG A 112 15.20 8.42 7.51
CA ARG A 112 15.11 9.23 6.28
C ARG A 112 13.72 9.85 6.10
N GLY A 113 12.66 9.04 6.24
CA GLY A 113 11.29 9.51 6.15
C GLY A 113 10.92 10.47 7.27
N PHE A 114 11.38 10.20 8.49
CA PHE A 114 11.12 11.06 9.64
C PHE A 114 11.75 12.45 9.50
N VAL A 115 13.00 12.53 9.05
CA VAL A 115 13.71 13.78 8.80
C VAL A 115 13.00 14.67 7.76
N LYS A 116 12.35 14.08 6.78
CA LYS A 116 11.60 14.81 5.74
C LYS A 116 10.34 15.50 6.26
N LEU A 117 9.90 15.21 7.47
CA LEU A 117 8.83 15.96 8.14
C LEU A 117 9.28 17.35 8.56
N ALA A 118 10.58 17.55 8.76
CA ALA A 118 11.12 18.80 9.31
C ALA A 118 11.13 19.94 8.29
N ASN A 119 10.99 21.15 8.81
CA ASN A 119 11.37 22.38 8.11
C ASN A 119 12.89 22.38 7.78
N PRO A 120 13.34 23.15 6.80
CA PRO A 120 14.76 23.31 6.55
C PRO A 120 15.54 23.64 7.85
N ASN A 121 16.62 22.90 8.09
CA ASN A 121 17.49 23.01 9.26
C ASN A 121 16.88 22.60 10.63
N MET A 122 15.64 22.10 10.67
CA MET A 122 14.99 21.66 11.91
C MET A 122 15.08 20.14 12.16
N ALA A 123 15.69 19.37 11.26
CA ALA A 123 15.73 17.91 11.32
C ALA A 123 16.33 17.38 12.64
N THR A 124 17.45 17.93 13.08
CA THR A 124 18.11 17.52 14.34
C THR A 124 17.22 17.79 15.54
N GLN A 125 16.54 18.94 15.57
CA GLN A 125 15.62 19.27 16.66
C GLN A 125 14.42 18.35 16.64
N LEU A 126 13.83 18.08 15.47
CA LEU A 126 12.69 17.18 15.34
C LEU A 126 13.04 15.77 15.81
N MET A 127 14.19 15.24 15.42
CA MET A 127 14.67 13.92 15.86
C MET A 127 14.88 13.84 17.38
N ALA A 128 15.29 14.93 18.02
CA ALA A 128 15.48 14.97 19.46
C ALA A 128 14.20 14.75 20.27
N TYR A 129 13.01 15.00 19.68
CA TYR A 129 11.73 14.68 20.31
C TYR A 129 11.44 13.17 20.34
N GLY A 130 12.03 12.39 19.45
CA GLY A 130 11.85 10.94 19.34
C GLY A 130 10.45 10.56 18.87
N THR A 131 9.40 10.96 19.59
CA THR A 131 7.99 10.72 19.21
C THR A 131 7.26 12.05 19.08
N ILE A 132 6.52 12.21 17.99
CA ILE A 132 5.84 13.46 17.64
C ILE A 132 4.37 13.21 17.28
N ASP A 133 3.54 14.24 17.49
CA ASP A 133 2.16 14.24 17.01
C ASP A 133 2.14 14.45 15.49
N VAL A 134 1.40 13.59 14.81
CA VAL A 134 1.22 13.64 13.37
C VAL A 134 -0.25 13.57 12.99
N GLU A 135 -0.52 13.86 11.74
CA GLU A 135 -1.77 13.54 11.08
C GLU A 135 -1.46 12.83 9.77
N TYR A 136 -2.30 11.89 9.38
CA TYR A 136 -2.07 11.09 8.19
C TYR A 136 -3.35 10.88 7.37
N ARG A 137 -3.16 10.57 6.11
CA ARG A 137 -4.22 10.09 5.21
C ARG A 137 -3.67 9.04 4.25
N ARG A 138 -4.51 8.12 3.83
CA ARG A 138 -4.19 7.20 2.74
C ARG A 138 -4.10 7.95 1.42
N ILE A 139 -3.06 7.68 0.64
CA ILE A 139 -2.83 8.25 -0.67
C ILE A 139 -2.57 7.13 -1.69
N PRO A 140 -2.82 7.36 -3.00
CA PRO A 140 -2.43 6.38 -3.99
C PRO A 140 -0.91 6.23 -4.05
N CYS A 141 -0.43 4.98 -4.07
CA CYS A 141 0.95 4.67 -4.40
C CYS A 141 1.21 4.98 -5.87
N GLN A 142 2.42 5.42 -6.19
CA GLN A 142 2.81 5.78 -7.55
C GLN A 142 4.13 5.10 -7.90
N TYR A 143 4.10 4.32 -8.95
CA TYR A 143 5.27 3.60 -9.47
C TYR A 143 5.34 3.81 -10.99
N PRO A 144 5.65 5.04 -11.46
CA PRO A 144 5.69 5.35 -12.90
C PRO A 144 6.71 4.44 -13.60
N GLY A 145 6.26 3.85 -14.72
CA GLY A 145 7.09 2.94 -15.52
C GLY A 145 7.21 1.51 -14.95
N ASN A 146 6.52 1.19 -13.84
CA ASN A 146 6.50 -0.17 -13.31
C ASN A 146 5.08 -0.73 -13.32
N ASN A 147 4.96 -2.00 -13.68
CA ASN A 147 3.76 -2.81 -13.51
C ASN A 147 3.82 -3.56 -12.17
N LEU A 148 2.74 -4.27 -11.82
CA LEU A 148 2.82 -5.27 -10.77
C LEU A 148 3.88 -6.31 -11.13
N ASN A 149 4.78 -6.59 -10.21
CA ASN A 149 5.79 -7.61 -10.36
C ASN A 149 5.52 -8.76 -9.39
N ILE A 150 5.50 -9.97 -9.89
CA ILE A 150 5.30 -11.17 -9.08
C ILE A 150 6.68 -11.73 -8.76
N LYS A 151 7.17 -11.47 -7.56
CA LYS A 151 8.44 -12.00 -7.10
C LYS A 151 8.22 -13.36 -6.45
N VAL A 152 8.84 -14.39 -6.99
CA VAL A 152 8.97 -15.70 -6.33
C VAL A 152 10.02 -15.57 -5.23
N THR A 153 9.64 -15.86 -3.99
CA THR A 153 10.57 -15.69 -2.86
C THR A 153 11.70 -16.72 -2.89
N GLU A 154 12.80 -16.39 -2.26
CA GLU A 154 14.00 -17.23 -2.16
C GLU A 154 13.74 -18.56 -1.43
N ASN A 155 12.68 -18.62 -0.61
CA ASN A 155 12.27 -19.82 0.12
C ASN A 155 11.45 -20.82 -0.71
N SER A 156 11.09 -20.46 -1.94
CA SER A 156 10.37 -21.34 -2.85
C SER A 156 11.23 -22.55 -3.29
N ARG A 157 10.59 -23.67 -3.55
CA ARG A 157 11.24 -24.91 -3.99
C ARG A 157 10.50 -25.50 -5.18
N TYR A 158 11.07 -25.33 -6.36
CA TYR A 158 10.52 -25.89 -7.59
C TYR A 158 10.58 -27.41 -7.58
N PRO A 159 9.54 -28.13 -7.99
CA PRO A 159 8.21 -27.65 -8.38
C PRO A 159 7.18 -27.65 -7.24
N ASP A 160 7.56 -28.02 -6.02
CA ASP A 160 6.64 -28.50 -4.98
C ASP A 160 6.10 -27.41 -4.05
N TYR A 161 6.80 -26.26 -3.94
CA TYR A 161 6.40 -25.18 -3.04
C TYR A 161 6.68 -23.83 -3.67
N LEU A 162 5.63 -23.05 -3.89
CA LEU A 162 5.69 -21.69 -4.41
C LEU A 162 5.27 -20.71 -3.32
N ALA A 163 6.14 -19.77 -3.00
CA ALA A 163 5.82 -18.60 -2.22
C ALA A 163 6.16 -17.35 -3.04
N LEU A 164 5.28 -16.36 -3.02
CA LEU A 164 5.43 -15.13 -3.81
C LEU A 164 5.01 -13.89 -3.05
N VAL A 165 5.49 -12.76 -3.51
CA VAL A 165 5.10 -11.43 -3.05
C VAL A 165 4.85 -10.53 -4.27
N ILE A 166 3.84 -9.66 -4.18
CA ILE A 166 3.45 -8.77 -5.26
C ILE A 166 4.04 -7.40 -4.96
N LEU A 167 4.85 -6.90 -5.90
CA LEU A 167 5.61 -5.66 -5.79
C LEU A 167 5.00 -4.57 -6.66
N TYR A 168 5.33 -3.29 -6.39
CA TYR A 168 4.90 -2.10 -7.14
C TYR A 168 3.38 -1.93 -7.21
N GLN A 169 2.69 -2.22 -6.13
CA GLN A 169 1.25 -2.11 -5.99
C GLN A 169 0.81 -0.63 -5.99
N ALA A 170 0.44 -0.10 -7.16
CA ALA A 170 -0.01 1.28 -7.31
C ALA A 170 -1.46 1.49 -6.82
N GLY A 171 -1.92 2.74 -6.78
CA GLY A 171 -3.29 3.08 -6.38
C GLY A 171 -3.52 2.97 -4.87
N LYS A 172 -4.78 2.73 -4.49
CA LYS A 172 -5.22 2.63 -3.09
C LYS A 172 -5.85 1.28 -2.74
N LYS A 173 -5.89 0.34 -3.68
CA LYS A 173 -6.49 -0.98 -3.44
C LYS A 173 -5.56 -1.86 -2.62
N ASP A 174 -6.12 -2.64 -1.71
CA ASP A 174 -5.40 -3.67 -0.95
C ASP A 174 -5.58 -5.03 -1.63
N ILE A 175 -4.55 -5.87 -1.65
CA ILE A 175 -4.66 -7.25 -2.12
C ILE A 175 -5.16 -8.11 -0.97
N MET A 176 -6.35 -8.65 -1.11
CA MET A 176 -7.03 -9.45 -0.08
C MET A 176 -6.89 -10.95 -0.30
N GLY A 177 -6.76 -11.38 -1.56
CA GLY A 177 -6.63 -12.77 -1.97
C GLY A 177 -5.80 -12.95 -3.23
N VAL A 178 -5.17 -14.10 -3.36
CA VAL A 178 -4.42 -14.52 -4.55
C VAL A 178 -4.84 -15.93 -4.89
N GLU A 179 -5.18 -16.15 -6.16
CA GLU A 179 -5.56 -17.47 -6.66
C GLU A 179 -4.82 -17.79 -7.95
N LEU A 180 -4.49 -19.05 -8.13
CA LEU A 180 -3.88 -19.61 -9.34
C LEU A 180 -4.88 -20.47 -10.09
N TRP A 181 -4.91 -20.37 -11.42
CA TRP A 181 -5.74 -21.22 -12.25
C TRP A 181 -5.14 -22.62 -12.35
N GLN A 182 -5.94 -23.62 -12.02
CA GLN A 182 -5.57 -25.03 -12.14
C GLN A 182 -6.23 -25.63 -13.39
N GLU A 183 -5.43 -25.88 -14.40
CA GLU A 183 -5.91 -26.33 -15.71
C GLU A 183 -6.59 -27.72 -15.66
N ASP A 184 -6.05 -28.62 -14.84
CA ASP A 184 -6.54 -30.00 -14.72
C ASP A 184 -8.00 -30.06 -14.21
N CYS A 185 -8.33 -29.23 -13.23
CA CYS A 185 -9.64 -29.21 -12.58
C CYS A 185 -10.53 -28.05 -13.07
N LYS A 186 -10.04 -27.20 -13.97
CA LYS A 186 -10.74 -25.99 -14.46
C LYS A 186 -11.28 -25.11 -13.34
N GLN A 187 -10.44 -24.87 -12.32
CA GLN A 187 -10.84 -24.09 -11.15
C GLN A 187 -9.71 -23.18 -10.64
N TRP A 188 -10.11 -22.12 -9.97
CA TRP A 188 -9.20 -21.27 -9.22
C TRP A 188 -8.86 -21.91 -7.88
N ARG A 189 -7.58 -21.92 -7.55
CA ARG A 189 -7.06 -22.45 -6.28
C ARG A 189 -6.43 -21.34 -5.48
N GLY A 190 -6.98 -21.05 -4.29
CA GLY A 190 -6.50 -20.00 -3.41
C GLY A 190 -5.11 -20.27 -2.85
N MET A 191 -4.27 -19.25 -2.81
CA MET A 191 -3.05 -19.24 -2.04
C MET A 191 -3.33 -18.80 -0.60
N ARG A 192 -2.55 -19.29 0.34
CA ARG A 192 -2.60 -18.85 1.73
C ARG A 192 -1.75 -17.58 1.89
N ARG A 193 -2.24 -16.59 2.63
CA ARG A 193 -1.37 -15.52 3.11
C ARG A 193 -0.51 -16.10 4.24
N ALA A 194 0.76 -16.34 3.95
CA ALA A 194 1.69 -16.95 4.89
C ALA A 194 2.02 -15.96 6.03
N TYR A 195 2.38 -14.74 5.65
CA TYR A 195 2.57 -13.58 6.54
C TYR A 195 2.68 -12.30 5.70
N GLY A 196 2.41 -11.14 6.29
CA GLY A 196 2.54 -9.86 5.60
C GLY A 196 1.91 -9.86 4.22
N ALA A 197 2.71 -9.57 3.19
CA ALA A 197 2.32 -9.61 1.79
C ALA A 197 2.73 -10.92 1.08
N VAL A 198 3.26 -11.89 1.81
CA VAL A 198 3.72 -13.17 1.25
C VAL A 198 2.57 -14.16 1.16
N TRP A 199 2.41 -14.73 -0.02
CA TRP A 199 1.43 -15.76 -0.33
C TRP A 199 2.11 -17.06 -0.71
N ASP A 200 1.61 -18.20 -0.22
CA ASP A 200 2.19 -19.49 -0.50
C ASP A 200 1.18 -20.57 -0.89
N ILE A 201 1.68 -21.59 -1.55
CA ILE A 201 0.93 -22.78 -1.94
C ILE A 201 1.86 -23.98 -2.08
N VAL A 202 1.43 -25.13 -1.59
CA VAL A 202 2.09 -26.40 -1.82
C VAL A 202 1.57 -27.05 -3.12
N ASN A 203 2.42 -27.72 -3.86
CA ASN A 203 2.08 -28.33 -5.15
C ASN A 203 1.33 -27.35 -6.07
N PRO A 204 1.97 -26.23 -6.48
CA PRO A 204 1.34 -25.26 -7.36
C PRO A 204 0.93 -25.89 -8.70
N PRO A 205 -0.01 -25.28 -9.45
CA PRO A 205 -0.37 -25.74 -10.78
C PRO A 205 0.86 -25.88 -11.70
N LYS A 206 0.85 -26.86 -12.58
CA LYS A 206 1.90 -27.04 -13.59
C LYS A 206 1.66 -26.12 -14.79
N GLY A 207 2.75 -25.77 -15.50
CA GLY A 207 2.70 -24.91 -16.67
C GLY A 207 2.75 -23.42 -16.33
N PRO A 208 2.61 -22.54 -17.35
CA PRO A 208 2.49 -21.10 -17.12
C PRO A 208 1.23 -20.80 -16.30
N MET A 209 1.38 -20.04 -15.23
CA MET A 209 0.28 -19.81 -14.29
C MET A 209 -0.46 -18.53 -14.61
N ASN A 210 -1.77 -18.65 -14.83
CA ASN A 210 -2.70 -17.55 -14.72
C ASN A 210 -2.98 -17.29 -13.25
N MET A 211 -3.03 -16.04 -12.87
CA MET A 211 -3.28 -15.59 -11.50
C MET A 211 -4.44 -14.60 -11.47
N ARG A 212 -5.19 -14.58 -10.38
CA ARG A 212 -6.09 -13.46 -10.10
C ARG A 212 -5.90 -12.96 -8.68
N LEU A 213 -6.01 -11.64 -8.56
CA LEU A 213 -5.86 -10.92 -7.31
C LEU A 213 -7.24 -10.41 -6.88
N GLN A 214 -7.69 -10.78 -5.70
CA GLN A 214 -8.83 -10.12 -5.08
C GLN A 214 -8.34 -8.79 -4.50
N VAL A 215 -8.88 -7.70 -4.98
CA VAL A 215 -8.51 -6.35 -4.55
C VAL A 215 -9.68 -5.66 -3.87
N ALA A 216 -9.39 -4.88 -2.83
CA ALA A 216 -10.40 -4.11 -2.10
C ALA A 216 -10.03 -2.64 -2.08
N SER A 217 -10.99 -1.77 -2.35
CA SER A 217 -10.87 -0.32 -2.24
C SER A 217 -11.21 0.19 -0.83
N ASP A 218 -10.86 1.45 -0.52
CA ASP A 218 -11.12 2.08 0.79
C ASP A 218 -12.62 2.17 1.12
N ASP A 219 -13.50 2.18 0.13
CA ASP A 219 -14.97 2.18 0.27
C ASP A 219 -15.57 0.77 0.51
N GLY A 220 -14.72 -0.27 0.56
CA GLY A 220 -15.11 -1.66 0.73
C GLY A 220 -15.51 -2.37 -0.55
N ALA A 221 -15.49 -1.72 -1.71
CA ALA A 221 -15.71 -2.40 -2.98
C ALA A 221 -14.59 -3.40 -3.26
N GLN A 222 -14.98 -4.58 -3.73
CA GLN A 222 -14.05 -5.67 -4.07
C GLN A 222 -14.17 -6.00 -5.55
N ASP A 223 -13.03 -6.36 -6.15
CA ASP A 223 -12.93 -6.73 -7.56
C ASP A 223 -11.84 -7.78 -7.76
N TRP A 224 -11.80 -8.39 -8.95
CA TRP A 224 -10.78 -9.33 -9.34
C TRP A 224 -9.94 -8.78 -10.50
N LEU A 225 -8.63 -8.67 -10.28
CA LEU A 225 -7.66 -8.39 -11.33
C LEU A 225 -7.05 -9.70 -11.81
N GLN A 226 -7.21 -10.01 -13.08
CA GLN A 226 -6.65 -11.23 -13.68
C GLN A 226 -5.34 -10.92 -14.40
N LEU A 227 -4.33 -11.79 -14.18
CA LEU A 227 -3.01 -11.76 -14.78
C LEU A 227 -2.81 -13.07 -15.56
N THR A 228 -2.46 -12.96 -16.84
CA THR A 228 -2.33 -14.11 -17.72
C THR A 228 -0.88 -14.56 -17.84
N ALA A 229 -0.62 -15.87 -17.64
CA ALA A 229 0.70 -16.51 -17.79
C ALA A 229 1.84 -15.74 -17.09
N VAL A 230 1.55 -15.12 -15.95
CA VAL A 230 2.47 -14.19 -15.27
C VAL A 230 3.65 -14.91 -14.61
N VAL A 231 3.48 -16.15 -14.16
CA VAL A 231 4.56 -17.00 -13.62
C VAL A 231 4.81 -18.12 -14.60
N PRO A 232 6.03 -18.23 -15.20
CA PRO A 232 6.32 -19.24 -16.22
C PRO A 232 6.35 -20.66 -15.64
N SER A 233 6.33 -21.66 -16.53
CA SER A 233 6.34 -23.09 -16.14
C SER A 233 7.61 -23.52 -15.42
N ASP A 234 8.72 -22.85 -15.70
CA ASP A 234 10.08 -23.08 -15.19
C ASP A 234 10.52 -21.98 -14.19
N TRP A 235 9.57 -21.47 -13.42
CA TRP A 235 9.82 -20.40 -12.48
C TRP A 235 10.99 -20.72 -11.50
N GLN A 236 11.69 -19.68 -11.09
CA GLN A 236 12.86 -19.79 -10.23
C GLN A 236 12.69 -18.97 -8.94
N ALA A 237 13.20 -19.51 -7.84
CA ALA A 237 13.26 -18.79 -6.58
C ALA A 237 14.13 -17.52 -6.71
N GLY A 238 13.69 -16.43 -6.09
CA GLY A 238 14.36 -15.12 -6.13
C GLY A 238 14.09 -14.29 -7.38
N VAL A 239 13.42 -14.85 -8.41
CA VAL A 239 13.14 -14.14 -9.66
C VAL A 239 11.81 -13.39 -9.60
N SER A 240 11.79 -12.20 -10.22
CA SER A 240 10.60 -11.36 -10.38
C SER A 240 10.11 -11.37 -11.81
N TYR A 241 8.80 -11.50 -11.99
CA TYR A 241 8.13 -11.55 -13.30
C TYR A 241 7.19 -10.37 -13.45
N ASP A 242 7.34 -9.60 -14.52
CA ASP A 242 6.46 -8.47 -14.84
C ASP A 242 5.09 -8.97 -15.30
N SER A 243 4.03 -8.46 -14.68
CA SER A 243 2.66 -8.82 -15.03
C SER A 243 2.10 -8.10 -16.25
N THR A 244 2.78 -7.06 -16.74
CA THR A 244 2.30 -6.11 -17.77
C THR A 244 1.04 -5.32 -17.37
N VAL A 245 0.58 -5.47 -16.13
CA VAL A 245 -0.66 -4.86 -15.60
C VAL A 245 -0.33 -4.04 -14.35
N GLN A 246 -1.12 -3.00 -14.08
CA GLN A 246 -1.02 -2.20 -12.86
C GLN A 246 -2.39 -2.04 -12.19
N LEU A 247 -2.39 -1.88 -10.86
CA LEU A 247 -3.58 -1.46 -10.12
C LEU A 247 -3.86 0.03 -10.35
N THR A 248 -5.13 0.33 -10.60
CA THR A 248 -5.62 1.71 -10.81
C THR A 248 -6.70 2.05 -9.79
#